data_3eac3745ef1ad567d8608d4ee072a1d7
#
_entry.id   3eac3745ef1ad567d8608d4ee072a1d7
#
_cell.length_a   1.000
_cell.length_b   1.000
_cell.length_c   1.000
_cell.angle_alpha   90.00
_cell.angle_beta   90.00
_cell.angle_gamma   90.00
#
_symmetry.space_group_name_H-M   'P 1'
#
loop_
_entity.id
_entity.type
_entity.pdbx_description
1 polymer ?
#
loop_
_entity_poly.entity_id
_entity_poly.type
_entity_poly.pdbx_seq_one_letter_code
_entity_poly.pdbx_strand_id
1 'polypeptide(L)'
;EIARAVKDTPPLFPQRAAVACQGVEGAYSQMACDRLFKRANVLYFSTFEAVFSAIEKGLCQYGVIPVENSTAGSVNAVYDLMMKHDFKIVRSVRLKVDHNLLVNHGTKLEDIKEIYSHEQAISQCSEFLATLKGVKIIPCENTAAAAKKVAESGRSDVAALSSRACIELYGLDCLKYSVQNMGNNYTRFICISKQLEIYPGADRTSLMMVLPHKPGSLYMVLSRFYAQGINLNKLESRPLPERNFEFMFYFDIEASVYSPAVLALLDELSDSTELFVFLGSYSEV
;
A
#
# COMPACT_ATOMS: atom_id res chain seq x y z
N GLU A 1 11.10 23.93 4.12
CA GLU A 1 10.51 23.08 3.08
C GLU A 1 8.99 22.99 3.23
N ILE A 2 8.45 22.60 4.42
CA ILE A 2 7.01 22.41 4.70
C ILE A 2 6.20 23.69 4.42
N ALA A 3 6.60 24.83 4.96
CA ALA A 3 5.88 26.11 4.77
C ALA A 3 5.78 26.51 3.28
N ARG A 4 6.80 26.23 2.49
CA ARG A 4 6.80 26.45 1.05
C ARG A 4 5.83 25.48 0.37
N ALA A 5 5.88 24.19 0.71
CA ALA A 5 4.97 23.19 0.14
C ALA A 5 3.50 23.51 0.43
N VAL A 6 3.18 23.93 1.65
CA VAL A 6 1.81 24.39 2.01
C VAL A 6 1.35 25.56 1.15
N LYS A 7 2.24 26.51 0.84
CA LYS A 7 1.92 27.68 0.03
C LYS A 7 1.82 27.37 -1.46
N ASP A 8 2.70 26.53 -1.98
CA ASP A 8 2.88 26.29 -3.41
C ASP A 8 1.99 25.15 -3.93
N THR A 9 1.49 24.26 -3.04
CA THR A 9 0.59 23.17 -3.42
C THR A 9 -0.78 23.72 -3.85
N PRO A 10 -1.31 23.28 -5.01
CA PRO A 10 -2.67 23.66 -5.43
C PRO A 10 -3.71 23.24 -4.38
N PRO A 11 -4.84 23.97 -4.26
CA PRO A 11 -5.86 23.67 -3.25
C PRO A 11 -6.60 22.35 -3.49
N LEU A 12 -6.55 21.83 -4.72
CA LEU A 12 -7.24 20.59 -5.10
C LEU A 12 -6.23 19.53 -5.56
N PHE A 13 -6.41 18.32 -5.05
CA PHE A 13 -5.66 17.17 -5.52
C PHE A 13 -5.96 16.89 -7.01
N PRO A 14 -4.95 16.57 -7.83
CA PRO A 14 -5.16 16.41 -9.28
C PRO A 14 -6.13 15.25 -9.57
N GLN A 15 -7.04 15.51 -10.50
CA GLN A 15 -8.01 14.50 -10.93
C GLN A 15 -7.47 13.60 -12.03
N ARG A 16 -6.43 14.05 -12.75
CA ARG A 16 -5.76 13.33 -13.84
C ARG A 16 -4.26 13.32 -13.57
N ALA A 17 -3.65 12.16 -13.71
CA ALA A 17 -2.21 12.02 -13.59
C ALA A 17 -1.70 10.75 -14.28
N ALA A 18 -0.40 10.74 -14.63
CA ALA A 18 0.35 9.53 -14.93
C ALA A 18 0.76 8.89 -13.60
N VAL A 19 0.30 7.66 -13.35
CA VAL A 19 0.43 6.98 -12.06
C VAL A 19 1.10 5.63 -12.24
N ALA A 20 2.21 5.42 -11.55
CA ALA A 20 2.89 4.12 -11.50
C ALA A 20 2.27 3.23 -10.43
N CYS A 21 2.03 1.96 -10.71
CA CYS A 21 1.72 0.95 -9.70
C CYS A 21 2.36 -0.40 -10.03
N GLN A 22 2.54 -1.23 -9.00
CA GLN A 22 3.04 -2.59 -9.18
C GLN A 22 1.88 -3.54 -9.44
N GLY A 23 2.06 -4.44 -10.39
CA GLY A 23 1.09 -5.47 -10.75
C GLY A 23 0.60 -5.37 -12.19
N VAL A 24 -0.63 -5.78 -12.39
CA VAL A 24 -1.31 -5.80 -13.69
C VAL A 24 -2.69 -5.16 -13.59
N GLU A 25 -3.33 -4.96 -14.72
CA GLU A 25 -4.71 -4.46 -14.76
C GLU A 25 -5.65 -5.38 -13.95
N GLY A 26 -6.53 -4.77 -13.13
CA GLY A 26 -7.42 -5.47 -12.20
C GLY A 26 -6.82 -5.73 -10.81
N ALA A 27 -5.53 -5.44 -10.58
CA ALA A 27 -4.92 -5.55 -9.26
C ALA A 27 -5.46 -4.49 -8.27
N TYR A 28 -5.35 -4.75 -6.96
CA TYR A 28 -5.73 -3.78 -5.93
C TYR A 28 -4.95 -2.47 -6.01
N SER A 29 -3.70 -2.51 -6.49
CA SER A 29 -2.92 -1.29 -6.75
C SER A 29 -3.59 -0.38 -7.79
N GLN A 30 -4.16 -0.93 -8.87
CA GLN A 30 -4.94 -0.14 -9.82
C GLN A 30 -6.21 0.41 -9.17
N MET A 31 -6.95 -0.41 -8.41
CA MET A 31 -8.15 0.06 -7.71
C MET A 31 -7.83 1.23 -6.76
N ALA A 32 -6.64 1.21 -6.14
CA ALA A 32 -6.15 2.33 -5.34
C ALA A 32 -5.87 3.57 -6.20
N CYS A 33 -5.28 3.42 -7.39
CA CYS A 33 -5.11 4.51 -8.35
C CYS A 33 -6.46 5.13 -8.75
N ASP A 34 -7.45 4.29 -9.08
CA ASP A 34 -8.78 4.73 -9.50
C ASP A 34 -9.57 5.40 -8.36
N ARG A 35 -9.29 5.01 -7.12
CA ARG A 35 -9.88 5.66 -5.94
C ARG A 35 -9.28 7.04 -5.67
N LEU A 36 -7.98 7.19 -5.91
CA LEU A 36 -7.23 8.44 -5.71
C LEU A 36 -7.46 9.46 -6.82
N PHE A 37 -7.55 9.00 -8.07
CA PHE A 37 -7.62 9.83 -9.27
C PHE A 37 -8.85 9.49 -10.10
N LYS A 38 -9.65 10.47 -10.47
CA LYS A 38 -10.83 10.23 -11.35
C LYS A 38 -10.45 9.69 -12.73
N ARG A 39 -9.25 10.03 -13.21
CA ARG A 39 -8.72 9.62 -14.51
C ARG A 39 -7.23 9.38 -14.38
N ALA A 40 -6.86 8.25 -13.82
CA ALA A 40 -5.48 7.80 -13.78
C ALA A 40 -5.06 7.24 -15.15
N ASN A 41 -3.92 7.69 -15.67
CA ASN A 41 -3.21 6.97 -16.72
C ASN A 41 -2.21 6.05 -16.02
N VAL A 42 -2.60 4.79 -15.82
CA VAL A 42 -1.85 3.84 -15.00
C VAL A 42 -0.78 3.15 -15.83
N LEU A 43 0.47 3.21 -15.36
CA LEU A 43 1.60 2.45 -15.86
C LEU A 43 1.92 1.33 -14.88
N TYR A 44 1.92 0.10 -15.36
CA TYR A 44 2.15 -1.10 -14.55
C TYR A 44 3.61 -1.50 -14.57
N PHE A 45 4.14 -1.79 -13.38
CA PHE A 45 5.51 -2.25 -13.18
C PHE A 45 5.52 -3.60 -12.47
N SER A 46 6.53 -4.42 -12.74
CA SER A 46 6.64 -5.75 -12.14
C SER A 46 7.08 -5.72 -10.66
N THR A 47 7.79 -4.67 -10.24
CA THR A 47 8.35 -4.56 -8.89
C THR A 47 8.02 -3.22 -8.24
N PHE A 48 8.02 -3.17 -6.89
CA PHE A 48 7.90 -1.92 -6.15
C PHE A 48 9.07 -0.97 -6.41
N GLU A 49 10.29 -1.50 -6.55
CA GLU A 49 11.47 -0.69 -6.86
C GLU A 49 11.32 0.06 -8.19
N ALA A 50 10.73 -0.58 -9.20
CA ALA A 50 10.47 0.08 -10.48
C ALA A 50 9.46 1.23 -10.35
N VAL A 51 8.49 1.15 -9.42
CA VAL A 51 7.57 2.25 -9.12
C VAL A 51 8.32 3.43 -8.51
N PHE A 52 9.16 3.22 -7.48
CA PHE A 52 10.00 4.28 -6.91
C PHE A 52 10.91 4.92 -7.97
N SER A 53 11.59 4.11 -8.78
CA SER A 53 12.46 4.58 -9.86
C SER A 53 11.71 5.40 -10.91
N ALA A 54 10.46 5.02 -11.23
CA ALA A 54 9.62 5.77 -12.18
C ALA A 54 9.30 7.18 -11.67
N ILE A 55 9.08 7.32 -10.35
CA ILE A 55 8.85 8.61 -9.71
C ILE A 55 10.12 9.46 -9.70
N GLU A 56 11.24 8.90 -9.26
CA GLU A 56 12.53 9.61 -9.22
C GLU A 56 12.96 10.12 -10.59
N LYS A 57 12.77 9.29 -11.64
CA LYS A 57 13.11 9.62 -13.03
C LYS A 57 12.08 10.51 -13.71
N GLY A 58 10.95 10.80 -13.07
CA GLY A 58 9.89 11.64 -13.65
C GLY A 58 9.11 10.98 -14.79
N LEU A 59 9.12 9.65 -14.90
CA LEU A 59 8.29 8.91 -15.87
C LEU A 59 6.80 8.99 -15.51
N CYS A 60 6.50 8.99 -14.21
CA CYS A 60 5.18 9.18 -13.68
C CYS A 60 5.19 10.31 -12.66
N GLN A 61 4.07 11.03 -12.56
CA GLN A 61 3.90 12.11 -11.58
C GLN A 61 3.71 11.53 -10.18
N TYR A 62 2.96 10.42 -10.09
CA TYR A 62 2.63 9.76 -8.84
C TYR A 62 2.88 8.26 -8.94
N GLY A 63 3.12 7.65 -7.77
CA GLY A 63 3.17 6.21 -7.59
C GLY A 63 2.20 5.78 -6.51
N VAL A 64 1.60 4.60 -6.65
CA VAL A 64 0.69 4.04 -5.64
C VAL A 64 1.23 2.68 -5.20
N ILE A 65 1.50 2.55 -3.90
CA ILE A 65 2.21 1.40 -3.32
C ILE A 65 1.51 0.94 -2.06
N PRO A 66 1.29 -0.39 -1.85
CA PRO A 66 0.78 -0.92 -0.59
C PRO A 66 1.84 -0.82 0.51
N VAL A 67 1.46 -0.41 1.71
CA VAL A 67 2.37 -0.34 2.87
C VAL A 67 2.01 -1.32 3.97
N GLU A 68 0.73 -1.63 4.14
CA GLU A 68 0.28 -2.58 5.15
C GLU A 68 -1.08 -3.21 4.80
N ASN A 69 -1.28 -4.40 5.32
CA ASN A 69 -2.56 -5.10 5.29
C ASN A 69 -3.00 -5.41 6.72
N SER A 70 -4.28 -5.25 7.02
CA SER A 70 -4.81 -5.42 8.39
C SER A 70 -4.69 -6.85 8.94
N THR A 71 -4.51 -7.84 8.09
CA THR A 71 -4.35 -9.25 8.49
C THR A 71 -2.93 -9.78 8.30
N ALA A 72 -2.21 -9.30 7.29
CA ALA A 72 -0.85 -9.78 6.97
C ALA A 72 0.26 -8.86 7.52
N GLY A 73 -0.09 -7.67 8.00
CA GLY A 73 0.89 -6.72 8.55
C GLY A 73 1.59 -5.89 7.49
N SER A 74 2.82 -5.47 7.80
CA SER A 74 3.60 -4.55 6.98
C SER A 74 4.14 -5.18 5.71
N VAL A 75 4.16 -4.39 4.61
CA VAL A 75 4.83 -4.78 3.36
C VAL A 75 6.31 -4.42 3.48
N ASN A 76 7.09 -5.28 4.13
CA ASN A 76 8.49 -5.02 4.52
C ASN A 76 9.37 -4.55 3.35
N ALA A 77 9.19 -5.14 2.16
CA ALA A 77 9.94 -4.75 0.96
C ALA A 77 9.75 -3.27 0.60
N VAL A 78 8.57 -2.69 0.84
CA VAL A 78 8.30 -1.27 0.60
C VAL A 78 9.04 -0.40 1.61
N TYR A 79 9.04 -0.75 2.89
CA TYR A 79 9.80 -0.01 3.91
C TYR A 79 11.31 -0.06 3.67
N ASP A 80 11.83 -1.19 3.18
CA ASP A 80 13.25 -1.30 2.81
C ASP A 80 13.60 -0.40 1.61
N LEU A 81 12.67 -0.23 0.65
CA LEU A 81 12.84 0.67 -0.48
C LEU A 81 12.71 2.15 -0.08
N MET A 82 11.92 2.48 0.94
CA MET A 82 11.81 3.85 1.46
C MET A 82 13.16 4.41 1.96
N MET A 83 14.07 3.54 2.40
CA MET A 83 15.42 3.94 2.80
C MET A 83 16.37 4.23 1.64
N LYS A 84 16.03 3.76 0.43
CA LYS A 84 16.91 3.81 -0.75
C LYS A 84 16.52 4.89 -1.75
N HIS A 85 15.27 5.36 -1.69
CA HIS A 85 14.68 6.25 -2.67
C HIS A 85 14.25 7.58 -2.05
N ASP A 86 14.39 8.67 -2.81
CA ASP A 86 13.85 9.97 -2.42
C ASP A 86 12.42 10.11 -2.98
N PHE A 87 11.47 10.30 -2.08
CA PHE A 87 10.05 10.41 -2.39
C PHE A 87 9.30 11.16 -1.29
N LYS A 88 8.09 11.59 -1.60
CA LYS A 88 7.17 12.22 -0.65
C LYS A 88 5.82 11.53 -0.70
N ILE A 89 5.13 11.44 0.43
CA ILE A 89 3.77 10.90 0.53
C ILE A 89 2.79 12.06 0.46
N VAL A 90 1.86 12.01 -0.48
CA VAL A 90 0.90 13.09 -0.74
C VAL A 90 -0.54 12.72 -0.41
N ARG A 91 -0.86 11.43 -0.36
CA ARG A 91 -2.14 10.87 0.08
C ARG A 91 -2.01 9.43 0.52
N SER A 92 -3.04 8.94 1.22
CA SER A 92 -3.23 7.51 1.42
C SER A 92 -4.67 7.10 1.13
N VAL A 93 -4.86 5.82 0.86
CA VAL A 93 -6.18 5.21 0.64
C VAL A 93 -6.21 3.83 1.27
N ARG A 94 -7.35 3.50 1.86
CA ARG A 94 -7.59 2.17 2.42
C ARG A 94 -8.65 1.45 1.59
N LEU A 95 -8.28 0.28 1.06
CA LEU A 95 -9.18 -0.55 0.29
C LEU A 95 -9.53 -1.82 1.04
N LYS A 96 -10.80 -2.17 1.01
CA LYS A 96 -11.25 -3.48 1.45
C LYS A 96 -10.81 -4.53 0.44
N VAL A 97 -10.23 -5.62 0.92
CA VAL A 97 -9.80 -6.76 0.11
C VAL A 97 -10.82 -7.87 0.25
N ASP A 98 -11.53 -8.16 -0.83
CA ASP A 98 -12.46 -9.28 -0.92
C ASP A 98 -11.97 -10.27 -1.98
N HIS A 99 -11.88 -11.53 -1.61
CA HIS A 99 -11.52 -12.61 -2.51
C HIS A 99 -12.78 -13.34 -2.98
N ASN A 100 -12.92 -13.48 -4.29
CA ASN A 100 -14.07 -14.11 -4.92
C ASN A 100 -13.60 -15.29 -5.79
N LEU A 101 -14.41 -16.34 -5.90
CA LEU A 101 -14.11 -17.49 -6.75
C LEU A 101 -14.59 -17.21 -8.16
N LEU A 102 -13.66 -16.87 -9.05
CA LEU A 102 -13.91 -16.51 -10.44
C LEU A 102 -13.60 -17.66 -11.38
N VAL A 103 -14.44 -17.84 -12.40
CA VAL A 103 -14.36 -18.96 -13.35
C VAL A 103 -14.70 -18.50 -14.76
N ASN A 104 -14.36 -19.28 -15.77
CA ASN A 104 -14.88 -19.11 -17.11
C ASN A 104 -16.38 -19.43 -17.16
N HIS A 105 -17.08 -18.79 -18.09
CA HIS A 105 -18.52 -18.92 -18.24
C HIS A 105 -18.97 -20.39 -18.34
N GLY A 106 -20.01 -20.75 -17.59
CA GLY A 106 -20.58 -22.09 -17.58
C GLY A 106 -19.87 -23.12 -16.70
N THR A 107 -18.75 -22.75 -16.03
CA THR A 107 -18.06 -23.64 -15.08
C THR A 107 -18.89 -23.83 -13.82
N LYS A 108 -19.01 -25.07 -13.32
CA LYS A 108 -19.66 -25.38 -12.07
C LYS A 108 -18.64 -25.67 -10.98
N LEU A 109 -19.05 -25.51 -9.71
CA LEU A 109 -18.16 -25.69 -8.55
C LEU A 109 -17.58 -27.12 -8.48
N GLU A 110 -18.39 -28.11 -8.82
CA GLU A 110 -18.00 -29.54 -8.82
C GLU A 110 -16.97 -29.91 -9.91
N ASP A 111 -16.87 -29.11 -10.96
CA ASP A 111 -15.95 -29.36 -12.09
C ASP A 111 -14.54 -28.85 -11.82
N ILE A 112 -14.36 -28.00 -10.80
CA ILE A 112 -13.09 -27.32 -10.51
C ILE A 112 -12.04 -28.33 -10.02
N LYS A 113 -10.90 -28.37 -10.71
CA LYS A 113 -9.73 -29.20 -10.39
C LYS A 113 -8.54 -28.37 -9.92
N GLU A 114 -8.44 -27.11 -10.36
CA GLU A 114 -7.33 -26.22 -10.03
C GLU A 114 -7.84 -24.82 -9.65
N ILE A 115 -7.25 -24.24 -8.61
CA ILE A 115 -7.50 -22.86 -8.20
C ILE A 115 -6.17 -22.11 -8.17
N TYR A 116 -6.15 -20.98 -8.86
CA TYR A 116 -5.00 -20.08 -8.93
C TYR A 116 -5.21 -18.86 -8.05
N SER A 117 -4.20 -18.45 -7.29
CA SER A 117 -4.19 -17.16 -6.59
C SER A 117 -2.81 -16.81 -6.04
N HIS A 118 -2.68 -15.63 -5.45
CA HIS A 118 -1.51 -15.26 -4.67
C HIS A 118 -1.49 -16.01 -3.32
N GLU A 119 -0.31 -16.38 -2.81
CA GLU A 119 -0.14 -17.15 -1.57
C GLU A 119 -0.89 -16.53 -0.38
N GLN A 120 -0.86 -15.20 -0.24
CA GLN A 120 -1.57 -14.50 0.81
C GLN A 120 -3.09 -14.68 0.71
N ALA A 121 -3.67 -14.59 -0.49
CA ALA A 121 -5.09 -14.80 -0.72
C ALA A 121 -5.50 -16.26 -0.45
N ILE A 122 -4.65 -17.21 -0.83
CA ILE A 122 -4.83 -18.64 -0.54
C ILE A 122 -4.92 -18.85 0.97
N SER A 123 -3.96 -18.30 1.73
CA SER A 123 -3.96 -18.37 3.19
C SER A 123 -5.22 -17.74 3.83
N GLN A 124 -5.63 -16.59 3.32
CA GLN A 124 -6.81 -15.86 3.80
C GLN A 124 -8.15 -16.56 3.46
N CYS A 125 -8.15 -17.51 2.52
CA CYS A 125 -9.33 -18.29 2.12
C CYS A 125 -9.24 -19.77 2.52
N SER A 126 -8.38 -20.11 3.46
CA SER A 126 -8.07 -21.49 3.83
C SER A 126 -9.29 -22.30 4.28
N GLU A 127 -10.23 -21.70 5.02
CA GLU A 127 -11.46 -22.36 5.47
C GLU A 127 -12.35 -22.74 4.28
N PHE A 128 -12.56 -21.83 3.34
CA PHE A 128 -13.30 -22.12 2.12
C PHE A 128 -12.61 -23.18 1.28
N LEU A 129 -11.30 -23.06 1.06
CA LEU A 129 -10.53 -24.01 0.27
C LEU A 129 -10.55 -25.42 0.88
N ALA A 130 -10.57 -25.54 2.19
CA ALA A 130 -10.68 -26.84 2.90
C ALA A 130 -12.00 -27.56 2.63
N THR A 131 -13.06 -26.85 2.23
CA THR A 131 -14.34 -27.48 1.84
C THR A 131 -14.30 -28.14 0.47
N LEU A 132 -13.31 -27.83 -0.35
CA LEU A 132 -13.17 -28.32 -1.73
C LEU A 132 -12.28 -29.58 -1.74
N LYS A 133 -12.86 -30.72 -2.12
CA LYS A 133 -12.13 -32.00 -2.17
C LYS A 133 -11.44 -32.21 -3.50
N GLY A 134 -10.17 -32.61 -3.47
CA GLY A 134 -9.42 -33.00 -4.69
C GLY A 134 -9.02 -31.83 -5.59
N VAL A 135 -9.13 -30.60 -5.13
CA VAL A 135 -8.73 -29.39 -5.88
C VAL A 135 -7.28 -29.06 -5.60
N LYS A 136 -6.50 -28.86 -6.67
CA LYS A 136 -5.10 -28.40 -6.59
C LYS A 136 -5.03 -26.88 -6.48
N ILE A 137 -4.30 -26.38 -5.51
CA ILE A 137 -4.08 -24.94 -5.31
C ILE A 137 -2.73 -24.56 -5.92
N ILE A 138 -2.72 -23.55 -6.80
CA ILE A 138 -1.53 -23.15 -7.56
C ILE A 138 -1.23 -21.68 -7.30
N PRO A 139 -0.08 -21.36 -6.68
CA PRO A 139 0.35 -19.98 -6.44
C PRO A 139 0.62 -19.20 -7.73
N CYS A 140 0.27 -17.90 -7.72
CA CYS A 140 0.55 -16.93 -8.78
C CYS A 140 1.16 -15.66 -8.18
N GLU A 141 1.75 -14.82 -9.02
CA GLU A 141 2.37 -13.55 -8.63
C GLU A 141 1.41 -12.60 -7.90
N ASN A 142 0.16 -12.52 -8.38
CA ASN A 142 -0.91 -11.73 -7.77
C ASN A 142 -2.28 -12.30 -8.16
N THR A 143 -3.31 -11.81 -7.48
CA THR A 143 -4.68 -12.30 -7.69
C THR A 143 -5.26 -11.92 -9.06
N ALA A 144 -4.90 -10.76 -9.62
CA ALA A 144 -5.37 -10.35 -10.95
C ALA A 144 -4.69 -11.16 -12.05
N ALA A 145 -3.39 -11.48 -11.93
CA ALA A 145 -2.70 -12.39 -12.85
C ALA A 145 -3.33 -13.79 -12.82
N ALA A 146 -3.77 -14.28 -11.66
CA ALA A 146 -4.50 -15.54 -11.55
C ALA A 146 -5.83 -15.50 -12.32
N ALA A 147 -6.61 -14.42 -12.18
CA ALA A 147 -7.87 -14.25 -12.93
C ALA A 147 -7.62 -14.18 -14.44
N LYS A 148 -6.61 -13.43 -14.88
CA LYS A 148 -6.21 -13.35 -16.29
C LYS A 148 -5.85 -14.72 -16.85
N LYS A 149 -5.05 -15.50 -16.11
CA LYS A 149 -4.65 -16.86 -16.49
C LYS A 149 -5.86 -17.79 -16.67
N VAL A 150 -6.84 -17.71 -15.79
CA VAL A 150 -8.09 -18.49 -15.91
C VAL A 150 -8.85 -18.08 -17.16
N ALA A 151 -9.05 -16.78 -17.41
CA ALA A 151 -9.73 -16.28 -18.58
C ALA A 151 -9.06 -16.73 -19.88
N GLU A 152 -7.75 -16.56 -19.99
CA GLU A 152 -6.97 -16.93 -21.18
C GLU A 152 -6.91 -18.44 -21.43
N SER A 153 -7.08 -19.26 -20.39
CA SER A 153 -7.07 -20.73 -20.53
C SER A 153 -8.28 -21.28 -21.27
N GLY A 154 -9.43 -20.58 -21.23
CA GLY A 154 -10.70 -21.07 -21.77
C GLY A 154 -11.23 -22.36 -21.15
N ARG A 155 -10.58 -22.85 -20.08
CA ARG A 155 -10.91 -24.11 -19.40
C ARG A 155 -12.13 -23.92 -18.47
N SER A 156 -12.97 -24.97 -18.39
CA SER A 156 -14.12 -25.04 -17.48
C SER A 156 -13.88 -25.84 -16.20
N ASP A 157 -12.63 -26.17 -15.92
CA ASP A 157 -12.22 -26.93 -14.73
C ASP A 157 -11.18 -26.17 -13.86
N VAL A 158 -11.05 -24.86 -14.08
CA VAL A 158 -10.12 -23.99 -13.33
C VAL A 158 -10.84 -22.77 -12.78
N ALA A 159 -10.33 -22.24 -11.65
CA ALA A 159 -10.85 -21.05 -11.02
C ALA A 159 -9.71 -20.14 -10.51
N ALA A 160 -10.02 -18.89 -10.22
CA ALA A 160 -9.13 -17.96 -9.54
C ALA A 160 -9.79 -17.39 -8.28
N LEU A 161 -8.99 -17.18 -7.22
CA LEU A 161 -9.39 -16.30 -6.14
C LEU A 161 -8.89 -14.89 -6.48
N SER A 162 -9.80 -13.96 -6.70
CA SER A 162 -9.44 -12.62 -7.18
C SER A 162 -10.46 -11.55 -6.77
N SER A 163 -10.15 -10.29 -7.13
CA SER A 163 -11.01 -9.15 -6.87
C SER A 163 -12.25 -9.16 -7.78
N ARG A 164 -13.29 -8.47 -7.33
CA ARG A 164 -14.52 -8.29 -8.10
C ARG A 164 -14.29 -7.54 -9.42
N ALA A 165 -13.30 -6.64 -9.46
CA ALA A 165 -12.94 -5.91 -10.69
C ALA A 165 -12.52 -6.82 -11.83
N CYS A 166 -11.96 -7.99 -11.55
CA CYS A 166 -11.55 -8.97 -12.57
C CYS A 166 -12.72 -9.68 -13.25
N ILE A 167 -13.95 -9.62 -12.71
CA ILE A 167 -15.15 -10.21 -13.34
C ILE A 167 -15.41 -9.54 -14.69
N GLU A 168 -15.60 -8.22 -14.66
CA GLU A 168 -15.87 -7.45 -15.88
C GLU A 168 -14.65 -7.36 -16.79
N LEU A 169 -13.48 -7.13 -16.18
CA LEU A 169 -12.22 -6.93 -16.92
C LEU A 169 -11.86 -8.13 -17.79
N TYR A 170 -12.06 -9.35 -17.30
CA TYR A 170 -11.66 -10.58 -18.00
C TYR A 170 -12.85 -11.41 -18.48
N GLY A 171 -14.08 -10.92 -18.33
CA GLY A 171 -15.29 -11.64 -18.76
C GLY A 171 -15.49 -12.96 -18.02
N LEU A 172 -15.24 -12.96 -16.71
CA LEU A 172 -15.38 -14.13 -15.84
C LEU A 172 -16.72 -14.12 -15.11
N ASP A 173 -17.19 -15.31 -14.71
CA ASP A 173 -18.31 -15.47 -13.80
C ASP A 173 -17.81 -15.59 -12.36
N CYS A 174 -18.63 -15.20 -11.39
CA CYS A 174 -18.35 -15.38 -9.98
C CYS A 174 -19.23 -16.49 -9.39
N LEU A 175 -18.63 -17.61 -9.00
CA LEU A 175 -19.36 -18.69 -8.34
C LEU A 175 -19.62 -18.42 -6.87
N LYS A 176 -18.68 -17.77 -6.18
CA LYS A 176 -18.82 -17.42 -4.77
C LYS A 176 -18.13 -16.08 -4.49
N TYR A 177 -18.86 -15.19 -3.80
CA TYR A 177 -18.35 -13.91 -3.34
C TYR A 177 -17.77 -14.01 -1.93
N SER A 178 -16.75 -13.20 -1.65
CA SER A 178 -16.20 -12.97 -0.31
C SER A 178 -15.89 -14.27 0.44
N VAL A 179 -15.07 -15.12 -0.16
CA VAL A 179 -14.72 -16.46 0.37
C VAL A 179 -13.58 -16.43 1.39
N GLN A 180 -13.07 -15.26 1.75
CA GLN A 180 -12.04 -15.11 2.78
C GLN A 180 -12.58 -15.43 4.19
N ASN A 181 -11.69 -15.92 5.06
CA ASN A 181 -12.03 -16.31 6.43
C ASN A 181 -12.53 -15.12 7.28
N MET A 182 -11.98 -13.90 7.03
CA MET A 182 -12.31 -12.69 7.79
C MET A 182 -12.77 -11.55 6.89
N GLY A 183 -13.87 -10.89 7.27
CA GLY A 183 -14.47 -9.80 6.50
C GLY A 183 -13.83 -8.41 6.69
N ASN A 184 -12.86 -8.27 7.63
CA ASN A 184 -12.18 -7.01 7.97
C ASN A 184 -10.77 -6.88 7.36
N ASN A 185 -10.58 -7.43 6.17
CA ASN A 185 -9.32 -7.38 5.45
C ASN A 185 -9.22 -6.07 4.65
N TYR A 186 -8.28 -5.22 5.04
CA TYR A 186 -8.00 -3.94 4.37
C TYR A 186 -6.52 -3.81 4.04
N THR A 187 -6.23 -3.25 2.88
CA THR A 187 -4.87 -2.84 2.50
C THR A 187 -4.80 -1.32 2.43
N ARG A 188 -3.82 -0.74 3.11
CA ARG A 188 -3.50 0.68 3.02
C ARG A 188 -2.44 0.89 1.95
N PHE A 189 -2.74 1.80 1.03
CA PHE A 189 -1.84 2.26 -0.01
C PHE A 189 -1.44 3.70 0.27
N ILE A 190 -0.21 4.06 -0.07
CA ILE A 190 0.26 5.45 -0.12
C ILE A 190 0.41 5.90 -1.57
N CYS A 191 0.09 7.16 -1.80
CA CYS A 191 0.37 7.86 -3.04
C CYS A 191 1.66 8.67 -2.83
N ILE A 192 2.67 8.35 -3.62
CA ILE A 192 3.97 9.01 -3.57
C ILE A 192 4.21 9.92 -4.78
N SER A 193 4.99 10.97 -4.58
CA SER A 193 5.46 11.87 -5.61
C SER A 193 6.94 12.20 -5.40
N LYS A 194 7.59 12.79 -6.40
CA LYS A 194 8.95 13.33 -6.27
C LYS A 194 8.97 14.64 -5.49
N GLN A 195 7.94 15.45 -5.62
CA GLN A 195 7.83 16.75 -4.97
C GLN A 195 6.99 16.65 -3.70
N LEU A 196 7.35 17.46 -2.70
CA LEU A 196 6.52 17.62 -1.51
C LEU A 196 5.29 18.45 -1.84
N GLU A 197 4.12 17.84 -1.74
CA GLU A 197 2.82 18.45 -1.92
C GLU A 197 1.99 18.24 -0.66
N ILE A 198 1.43 19.31 -0.09
CA ILE A 198 0.62 19.26 1.13
C ILE A 198 -0.73 19.89 0.81
N TYR A 199 -1.73 19.04 0.62
CA TYR A 199 -3.09 19.48 0.27
C TYR A 199 -3.88 19.88 1.51
N PRO A 200 -4.85 20.82 1.37
CA PRO A 200 -5.76 21.18 2.46
C PRO A 200 -6.45 19.95 3.06
N GLY A 201 -6.57 19.95 4.39
CA GLY A 201 -7.16 18.83 5.14
C GLY A 201 -6.16 17.72 5.49
N ALA A 202 -4.87 17.92 5.27
CA ALA A 202 -3.83 17.00 5.75
C ALA A 202 -3.88 16.90 7.29
N ASP A 203 -4.15 15.71 7.79
CA ASP A 203 -4.33 15.38 9.21
C ASP A 203 -3.37 14.29 9.71
N ARG A 204 -2.57 13.74 8.82
CA ARG A 204 -1.56 12.71 9.09
C ARG A 204 -0.19 13.17 8.63
N THR A 205 0.84 12.75 9.34
CA THR A 205 2.23 13.02 8.99
C THR A 205 3.05 11.75 9.11
N SER A 206 3.86 11.46 8.10
CA SER A 206 4.79 10.33 8.08
C SER A 206 6.22 10.81 8.17
N LEU A 207 6.98 10.14 9.03
CA LEU A 207 8.37 10.46 9.34
C LEU A 207 9.22 9.19 9.24
N MET A 208 10.46 9.37 8.86
CA MET A 208 11.49 8.34 8.92
C MET A 208 12.67 8.87 9.72
N MET A 209 13.14 8.12 10.72
CA MET A 209 14.20 8.57 11.62
C MET A 209 15.17 7.44 11.92
N VAL A 210 16.47 7.80 12.03
CA VAL A 210 17.49 6.98 12.68
C VAL A 210 17.79 7.63 14.04
N LEU A 211 17.58 6.86 15.09
CA LEU A 211 17.75 7.32 16.47
C LEU A 211 19.14 6.94 17.00
N PRO A 212 19.72 7.71 17.92
CA PRO A 212 20.96 7.33 18.59
C PRO A 212 20.83 5.93 19.22
N HIS A 213 21.81 5.06 19.01
CA HIS A 213 21.78 3.69 19.52
C HIS A 213 22.14 3.67 21.02
N LYS A 214 21.20 4.10 21.86
CA LYS A 214 21.34 4.13 23.33
C LYS A 214 19.99 3.90 24.02
N PRO A 215 20.02 3.44 25.30
CA PRO A 215 18.80 3.24 26.08
C PRO A 215 17.92 4.51 26.12
N GLY A 216 16.62 4.33 25.90
CA GLY A 216 15.62 5.39 25.97
C GLY A 216 15.44 6.24 24.70
N SER A 217 16.22 6.07 23.64
CA SER A 217 16.10 6.90 22.42
C SER A 217 14.69 6.87 21.82
N LEU A 218 14.12 5.69 21.64
CA LEU A 218 12.74 5.55 21.13
C LEU A 218 11.71 6.10 22.13
N TYR A 219 11.91 5.85 23.44
CA TYR A 219 11.05 6.39 24.49
C TYR A 219 10.98 7.91 24.44
N MET A 220 12.11 8.57 24.24
CA MET A 220 12.17 10.04 24.16
C MET A 220 11.37 10.59 22.99
N VAL A 221 11.36 9.93 21.84
CA VAL A 221 10.52 10.30 20.69
C VAL A 221 9.04 10.10 21.02
N LEU A 222 8.69 8.94 21.56
CA LEU A 222 7.29 8.64 21.93
C LEU A 222 6.77 9.55 23.02
N SER A 223 7.60 9.93 24.00
CA SER A 223 7.22 10.87 25.06
C SER A 223 6.91 12.27 24.54
N ARG A 224 7.59 12.72 23.49
CA ARG A 224 7.28 14.00 22.82
C ARG A 224 5.94 13.96 22.10
N PHE A 225 5.61 12.87 21.41
CA PHE A 225 4.27 12.68 20.81
C PHE A 225 3.20 12.70 21.91
N TYR A 226 3.41 11.96 22.98
CA TYR A 226 2.50 11.95 24.14
C TYR A 226 2.29 13.34 24.74
N ALA A 227 3.34 14.10 24.95
CA ALA A 227 3.27 15.44 25.52
C ALA A 227 2.44 16.43 24.67
N GLN A 228 2.37 16.20 23.36
CA GLN A 228 1.57 16.99 22.42
C GLN A 228 0.17 16.40 22.17
N GLY A 229 -0.19 15.30 22.84
CA GLY A 229 -1.46 14.60 22.60
C GLY A 229 -1.58 13.97 21.20
N ILE A 230 -0.45 13.66 20.57
CA ILE A 230 -0.39 13.09 19.21
C ILE A 230 -0.50 11.57 19.30
N ASN A 231 -1.48 11.00 18.59
CA ASN A 231 -1.63 9.57 18.44
C ASN A 231 -0.67 9.02 17.38
N LEU A 232 -0.18 7.79 17.61
CA LEU A 232 0.70 7.06 16.71
C LEU A 232 -0.10 5.96 16.00
N ASN A 233 -0.25 6.07 14.69
CA ASN A 233 -0.99 5.10 13.88
C ASN A 233 -0.13 3.93 13.42
N LYS A 234 1.17 4.19 13.19
CA LYS A 234 2.12 3.17 12.75
C LYS A 234 3.49 3.43 13.31
N LEU A 235 4.12 2.39 13.79
CA LEU A 235 5.55 2.33 14.09
C LEU A 235 6.12 1.07 13.44
N GLU A 236 7.09 1.24 12.57
CA GLU A 236 7.81 0.15 11.93
C GLU A 236 9.31 0.35 12.12
N SER A 237 10.03 -0.72 12.41
CA SER A 237 11.49 -0.70 12.49
C SER A 237 12.08 -1.61 11.41
N ARG A 238 13.06 -1.08 10.67
CA ARG A 238 13.80 -1.87 9.67
C ARG A 238 15.28 -1.78 9.93
N PRO A 239 16.03 -2.92 9.85
CA PRO A 239 17.48 -2.90 10.00
C PRO A 239 18.14 -1.99 8.97
N LEU A 240 19.14 -1.24 9.38
CA LEU A 240 19.99 -0.48 8.46
C LEU A 240 21.00 -1.44 7.81
N PRO A 241 21.06 -1.52 6.47
CA PRO A 241 21.86 -2.54 5.76
C PRO A 241 23.35 -2.55 6.09
N GLU A 242 23.92 -1.39 6.45
CA GLU A 242 25.36 -1.21 6.69
C GLU A 242 25.71 -1.02 8.17
N ARG A 243 24.73 -1.11 9.08
CA ARG A 243 24.92 -0.87 10.52
C ARG A 243 24.41 -2.04 11.33
N ASN A 244 25.31 -2.67 12.09
CA ASN A 244 24.97 -3.81 12.93
C ASN A 244 24.05 -3.40 14.09
N PHE A 245 22.85 -4.01 14.14
CA PHE A 245 21.84 -3.79 15.19
C PHE A 245 21.35 -2.35 15.34
N GLU A 246 21.50 -1.52 14.31
CA GLU A 246 20.86 -0.21 14.22
C GLU A 246 19.66 -0.25 13.28
N PHE A 247 18.67 0.63 13.54
CA PHE A 247 17.37 0.58 12.87
C PHE A 247 16.97 1.96 12.37
N MET A 248 16.34 1.98 11.19
CA MET A 248 15.47 3.04 10.77
C MET A 248 14.08 2.81 11.35
N PHE A 249 13.46 3.86 11.88
CA PHE A 249 12.10 3.86 12.37
C PHE A 249 11.22 4.69 11.45
N TYR A 250 10.09 4.10 11.04
CA TYR A 250 9.03 4.77 10.32
C TYR A 250 7.88 5.04 11.30
N PHE A 251 7.36 6.28 11.27
CA PHE A 251 6.25 6.73 12.10
C PHE A 251 5.14 7.32 11.24
N ASP A 252 3.89 6.89 11.47
CA ASP A 252 2.70 7.61 11.04
C ASP A 252 2.03 8.19 12.28
N ILE A 253 1.88 9.50 12.32
CA ILE A 253 1.26 10.23 13.43
C ILE A 253 0.01 10.98 12.98
N GLU A 254 -0.99 11.06 13.87
CA GLU A 254 -2.17 11.88 13.70
C GLU A 254 -1.84 13.33 14.05
N ALA A 255 -1.18 14.01 13.13
CA ALA A 255 -0.74 15.37 13.32
C ALA A 255 -0.77 16.15 12.00
N SER A 256 -1.27 17.37 12.06
CA SER A 256 -1.33 18.29 10.94
C SER A 256 -0.21 19.30 11.00
N VAL A 257 0.53 19.47 9.90
CA VAL A 257 1.57 20.50 9.77
C VAL A 257 0.99 21.93 9.71
N TYR A 258 -0.31 22.08 9.66
CA TYR A 258 -0.95 23.39 9.84
C TYR A 258 -0.95 23.87 11.31
N SER A 259 -0.60 22.99 12.26
CA SER A 259 -0.42 23.33 13.67
C SER A 259 1.00 23.83 13.94
N PRO A 260 1.20 25.05 14.48
CA PRO A 260 2.52 25.54 14.87
C PRO A 260 3.22 24.64 15.88
N ALA A 261 2.46 24.01 16.79
CA ALA A 261 3.02 23.08 17.79
C ALA A 261 3.62 21.83 17.14
N VAL A 262 2.98 21.33 16.06
CA VAL A 262 3.50 20.20 15.29
C VAL A 262 4.78 20.59 14.54
N LEU A 263 4.83 21.78 13.93
CA LEU A 263 6.05 22.27 13.27
C LEU A 263 7.22 22.39 14.24
N ALA A 264 7.00 22.95 15.44
CA ALA A 264 8.02 23.04 16.47
C ALA A 264 8.51 21.65 16.92
N LEU A 265 7.60 20.69 17.06
CA LEU A 265 7.95 19.30 17.37
C LEU A 265 8.81 18.67 16.28
N LEU A 266 8.48 18.88 14.99
CA LEU A 266 9.27 18.34 13.87
C LEU A 266 10.70 18.92 13.84
N ASP A 267 10.85 20.22 14.12
CA ASP A 267 12.15 20.87 14.24
C ASP A 267 12.96 20.26 15.41
N GLU A 268 12.35 20.08 16.58
CA GLU A 268 12.98 19.44 17.75
C GLU A 268 13.41 17.99 17.47
N LEU A 269 12.58 17.22 16.77
CA LEU A 269 12.92 15.85 16.38
C LEU A 269 14.07 15.82 15.39
N SER A 270 14.08 16.73 14.41
CA SER A 270 15.16 16.85 13.43
C SER A 270 16.51 17.13 14.11
N ASP A 271 16.53 18.00 15.13
CA ASP A 271 17.75 18.37 15.85
C ASP A 271 18.26 17.27 16.78
N SER A 272 17.41 16.34 17.21
CA SER A 272 17.71 15.32 18.22
C SER A 272 17.91 13.91 17.67
N THR A 273 17.81 13.71 16.36
CA THR A 273 17.97 12.41 15.69
C THR A 273 19.22 12.39 14.80
N GLU A 274 19.77 11.21 14.51
CA GLU A 274 20.91 11.09 13.60
C GLU A 274 20.52 11.35 12.15
N LEU A 275 19.33 10.90 11.76
CA LEU A 275 18.71 11.16 10.49
C LEU A 275 17.23 11.44 10.72
N PHE A 276 16.74 12.50 10.10
CA PHE A 276 15.32 12.87 10.10
C PHE A 276 14.87 13.10 8.67
N VAL A 277 13.82 12.37 8.25
CA VAL A 277 13.20 12.54 6.94
C VAL A 277 11.72 12.80 7.11
N PHE A 278 11.28 13.98 6.69
CA PHE A 278 9.87 14.32 6.54
C PHE A 278 9.35 13.71 5.24
N LEU A 279 8.54 12.66 5.34
CA LEU A 279 7.99 11.97 4.18
C LEU A 279 6.78 12.68 3.59
N GLY A 280 5.99 13.36 4.42
CA GLY A 280 4.84 14.12 3.97
C GLY A 280 3.78 14.31 5.05
N SER A 281 2.87 15.24 4.78
CA SER A 281 1.63 15.42 5.55
C SER A 281 0.46 15.37 4.58
N TYR A 282 -0.54 14.53 4.88
CA TYR A 282 -1.57 14.15 3.92
C TYR A 282 -2.86 13.70 4.61
N SER A 283 -3.92 13.51 3.82
CA SER A 283 -5.18 12.89 4.26
C SER A 283 -5.32 11.46 3.71
N GLU A 284 -6.09 10.63 4.42
CA GLU A 284 -6.57 9.32 3.94
C GLU A 284 -7.96 9.48 3.30
N VAL A 285 -8.20 8.86 2.14
CA VAL A 285 -9.45 8.93 1.37
C VAL A 285 -10.08 7.55 1.14
#